data_4809b658b3250afe4ec9579fd151c9b7
#
_entry.id   4809b658b3250afe4ec9579fd151c9b7
#
_cell.length_a   1.000
_cell.length_b   1.000
_cell.length_c   1.000
_cell.angle_alpha   90.00
_cell.angle_beta   90.00
_cell.angle_gamma   90.00
#
_symmetry.space_group_name_H-M   'P 1'
#
loop_
_entity.id
_entity.type
_entity.pdbx_description
1 polymer ?
#
loop_
_entity_poly.entity_id
_entity_poly.type
_entity_poly.pdbx_seq_one_letter_code
_entity_poly.pdbx_strand_id
1 'polypeptide(L)'
;GTRVVISHSNGPQVGMIHTAMNEFGKAHPDYTFAPMSVCSAMSQGYIGYDLQNAIRAELISRGIYKPVSTVLTQVVIDPYDEAFAEPEKIIGRVLNAEEAEAEEEKGNFVTKVGEGQYRRILAAPKPQKIVEIETVKVLSAAEQIVIAAGGGGIPVLEQGINLHGASAIIEKDLAAGLL
;
A
#
# COMPACT_ATOMS: atom_id res chain seq x y z
N GLY A 1 -22.01 -10.28 18.71
CA GLY A 1 -22.10 -9.09 17.85
C GLY A 1 -21.38 -9.31 16.53
N THR A 2 -21.66 -8.48 15.53
CA THR A 2 -20.97 -8.55 14.21
C THR A 2 -19.53 -8.09 14.38
N ARG A 3 -18.58 -8.87 13.88
CA ARG A 3 -17.18 -8.50 13.77
C ARG A 3 -16.97 -7.79 12.44
N VAL A 4 -16.21 -6.71 12.44
CA VAL A 4 -15.98 -5.88 11.24
C VAL A 4 -14.49 -5.64 11.07
N VAL A 5 -13.97 -6.03 9.92
CA VAL A 5 -12.64 -5.67 9.45
C VAL A 5 -12.82 -4.87 8.15
N ILE A 6 -12.15 -3.75 8.03
CA ILE A 6 -12.26 -2.82 6.91
C ILE A 6 -10.92 -2.77 6.19
N SER A 7 -10.94 -2.96 4.89
CA SER A 7 -9.83 -2.66 4.01
C SER A 7 -10.20 -1.47 3.10
N HIS A 8 -9.20 -0.78 2.58
CA HIS A 8 -9.39 0.38 1.70
C HIS A 8 -8.39 0.37 0.55
N SER A 9 -8.68 1.10 -0.53
CA SER A 9 -7.70 1.38 -1.58
C SER A 9 -6.82 2.59 -1.19
N ASN A 10 -5.67 2.74 -1.85
CA ASN A 10 -4.72 3.83 -1.59
C ASN A 10 -4.09 4.41 -2.87
N GLY A 11 -4.53 4.01 -4.06
CA GLY A 11 -3.88 4.34 -5.32
C GLY A 11 -3.47 5.81 -5.50
N PRO A 12 -4.39 6.78 -5.34
CA PRO A 12 -4.03 8.20 -5.41
C PRO A 12 -3.04 8.63 -4.34
N GLN A 13 -3.24 8.19 -3.11
CA GLN A 13 -2.43 8.60 -1.95
C GLN A 13 -1.00 8.05 -2.03
N VAL A 14 -0.83 6.77 -2.35
CA VAL A 14 0.52 6.16 -2.46
C VAL A 14 1.31 6.79 -3.59
N GLY A 15 0.66 7.09 -4.72
CA GLY A 15 1.29 7.76 -5.85
C GLY A 15 1.74 9.20 -5.51
N MET A 16 0.87 9.95 -4.83
CA MET A 16 1.19 11.30 -4.36
C MET A 16 2.36 11.30 -3.38
N ILE A 17 2.33 10.44 -2.36
CA ILE A 17 3.39 10.32 -1.34
C ILE A 17 4.71 9.95 -2.03
N HIS A 18 4.71 8.94 -2.89
CA HIS A 18 5.90 8.50 -3.60
C HIS A 18 6.51 9.62 -4.46
N THR A 19 5.67 10.34 -5.21
CA THR A 19 6.14 11.47 -6.04
C THR A 19 6.71 12.59 -5.17
N ALA A 20 5.99 13.01 -4.12
CA ALA A 20 6.42 14.09 -3.25
C ALA A 20 7.75 13.78 -2.53
N MET A 21 7.87 12.57 -1.97
CA MET A 21 9.09 12.14 -1.27
C MET A 21 10.30 12.06 -2.21
N ASN A 22 10.11 11.57 -3.43
CA ASN A 22 11.19 11.44 -4.39
C ASN A 22 11.61 12.79 -5.00
N GLU A 23 10.67 13.68 -5.30
CA GLU A 23 11.00 15.04 -5.76
C GLU A 23 11.72 15.83 -4.67
N PHE A 24 11.28 15.71 -3.42
CA PHE A 24 11.98 16.31 -2.28
C PHE A 24 13.40 15.75 -2.14
N GLY A 25 13.58 14.44 -2.24
CA GLY A 25 14.89 13.79 -2.15
C GLY A 25 15.87 14.20 -3.26
N LYS A 26 15.37 14.50 -4.48
CA LYS A 26 16.21 15.05 -5.56
C LYS A 26 16.79 16.44 -5.20
N ALA A 27 15.95 17.28 -4.60
CA ALA A 27 16.36 18.63 -4.20
C ALA A 27 17.21 18.66 -2.92
N HIS A 28 17.14 17.60 -2.12
CA HIS A 28 17.78 17.48 -0.81
C HIS A 28 18.52 16.15 -0.67
N PRO A 29 19.77 16.02 -1.19
CA PRO A 29 20.52 14.75 -1.22
C PRO A 29 20.81 14.14 0.15
N ASP A 30 20.70 14.92 1.22
CA ASP A 30 20.88 14.46 2.61
C ASP A 30 19.71 13.58 3.09
N TYR A 31 18.61 13.56 2.36
CA TYR A 31 17.43 12.72 2.66
C TYR A 31 17.36 11.50 1.76
N THR A 32 16.96 10.38 2.35
CA THR A 32 16.77 9.14 1.63
C THR A 32 15.49 9.18 0.81
N PHE A 33 15.51 8.64 -0.42
CA PHE A 33 14.30 8.37 -1.19
C PHE A 33 13.41 7.38 -0.44
N ALA A 34 12.10 7.60 -0.48
CA ALA A 34 11.15 6.71 0.15
C ALA A 34 10.83 5.52 -0.78
N PRO A 35 11.18 4.27 -0.40
CA PRO A 35 10.79 3.08 -1.13
C PRO A 35 9.26 2.95 -1.20
N MET A 36 8.76 2.20 -2.18
CA MET A 36 7.31 1.99 -2.36
C MET A 36 6.65 1.37 -1.13
N SER A 37 7.32 0.44 -0.45
CA SER A 37 6.84 -0.17 0.80
C SER A 37 6.63 0.86 1.92
N VAL A 38 7.55 1.83 2.05
CA VAL A 38 7.41 2.94 3.02
C VAL A 38 6.25 3.86 2.63
N CYS A 39 6.12 4.19 1.34
CA CYS A 39 4.99 4.98 0.85
C CYS A 39 3.65 4.27 1.09
N SER A 40 3.62 2.95 0.93
CA SER A 40 2.44 2.13 1.26
C SER A 40 2.10 2.22 2.74
N ALA A 41 3.08 2.09 3.64
CA ALA A 41 2.89 2.25 5.09
C ALA A 41 2.38 3.65 5.45
N MET A 42 2.96 4.72 4.87
CA MET A 42 2.50 6.10 5.06
C MET A 42 1.05 6.28 4.59
N SER A 43 0.67 5.67 3.46
CA SER A 43 -0.70 5.73 2.96
C SER A 43 -1.71 5.02 3.86
N GLN A 44 -1.31 3.90 4.49
CA GLN A 44 -2.13 3.22 5.49
C GLN A 44 -2.37 4.10 6.72
N GLY A 45 -1.33 4.78 7.20
CA GLY A 45 -1.45 5.74 8.29
C GLY A 45 -2.35 6.92 7.94
N TYR A 46 -2.17 7.50 6.76
CA TYR A 46 -2.96 8.62 6.29
C TYR A 46 -4.46 8.29 6.20
N ILE A 47 -4.80 7.27 5.41
CA ILE A 47 -6.20 6.88 5.18
C ILE A 47 -6.80 6.25 6.44
N GLY A 48 -6.03 5.42 7.14
CA GLY A 48 -6.47 4.79 8.37
C GLY A 48 -6.81 5.80 9.47
N TYR A 49 -6.02 6.86 9.61
CA TYR A 49 -6.29 7.96 10.53
C TYR A 49 -7.63 8.63 10.22
N ASP A 50 -7.89 8.99 8.97
CA ASP A 50 -9.14 9.64 8.56
C ASP A 50 -10.35 8.71 8.79
N LEU A 51 -10.26 7.45 8.35
CA LEU A 51 -11.31 6.46 8.53
C LEU A 51 -11.59 6.17 10.01
N GLN A 52 -10.53 5.99 10.80
CA GLN A 52 -10.65 5.73 12.23
C GLN A 52 -11.43 6.83 12.95
N ASN A 53 -11.11 8.08 12.67
CA ASN A 53 -11.79 9.23 13.26
C ASN A 53 -13.25 9.37 12.78
N ALA A 54 -13.48 9.21 11.49
CA ALA A 54 -14.82 9.30 10.91
C ALA A 54 -15.76 8.20 11.44
N ILE A 55 -15.28 6.95 11.45
CA ILE A 55 -16.05 5.80 11.96
C ILE A 55 -16.31 5.96 13.46
N ARG A 56 -15.31 6.35 14.23
CA ARG A 56 -15.48 6.60 15.67
C ARG A 56 -16.54 7.66 15.93
N ALA A 57 -16.51 8.78 15.22
CA ALA A 57 -17.49 9.86 15.39
C ALA A 57 -18.91 9.37 15.09
N GLU A 58 -19.09 8.63 13.99
CA GLU A 58 -20.38 8.10 13.59
C GLU A 58 -20.91 7.05 14.59
N LEU A 59 -20.06 6.18 15.11
CA LEU A 59 -20.46 5.21 16.13
C LEU A 59 -20.97 5.92 17.40
N ILE A 60 -20.22 6.90 17.89
CA ILE A 60 -20.60 7.67 19.08
C ILE A 60 -21.93 8.40 18.86
N SER A 61 -22.14 9.00 17.70
CA SER A 61 -23.40 9.69 17.37
C SER A 61 -24.63 8.77 17.42
N ARG A 62 -24.40 7.47 17.19
CA ARG A 62 -25.42 6.41 17.28
C ARG A 62 -25.49 5.72 18.65
N GLY A 63 -24.73 6.18 19.63
CA GLY A 63 -24.68 5.57 20.95
C GLY A 63 -23.95 4.24 20.99
N ILE A 64 -23.08 3.97 19.99
CA ILE A 64 -22.28 2.73 19.91
C ILE A 64 -20.85 3.05 20.36
N TYR A 65 -20.42 2.41 21.45
CA TYR A 65 -19.08 2.62 22.03
C TYR A 65 -18.16 1.44 21.70
N LYS A 66 -17.69 1.37 20.43
CA LYS A 66 -16.70 0.40 20.00
C LYS A 66 -15.39 1.11 19.65
N PRO A 67 -14.24 0.58 20.10
CA PRO A 67 -12.94 1.07 19.64
C PRO A 67 -12.77 0.83 18.12
N VAL A 68 -12.11 1.78 17.46
CA VAL A 68 -11.70 1.66 16.05
C VAL A 68 -10.19 1.77 16.00
N SER A 69 -9.52 0.81 15.43
CA SER A 69 -8.06 0.74 15.38
C SER A 69 -7.56 0.50 13.96
N THR A 70 -6.54 1.23 13.56
CA THR A 70 -5.81 0.98 12.32
C THR A 70 -4.56 0.17 12.62
N VAL A 71 -4.38 -0.94 11.91
CA VAL A 71 -3.21 -1.81 12.01
C VAL A 71 -2.37 -1.63 10.74
N LEU A 72 -1.13 -1.17 10.89
CA LEU A 72 -0.16 -1.25 9.81
C LEU A 72 0.02 -2.71 9.44
N THR A 73 -0.29 -3.05 8.20
CA THR A 73 -0.41 -4.43 7.75
C THR A 73 0.61 -4.74 6.68
N GLN A 74 1.50 -5.67 6.96
CA GLN A 74 2.49 -6.20 6.04
C GLN A 74 1.96 -7.48 5.38
N VAL A 75 2.26 -7.65 4.10
CA VAL A 75 1.81 -8.81 3.33
C VAL A 75 3.01 -9.42 2.63
N VAL A 76 3.25 -10.69 2.95
CA VAL A 76 4.35 -11.46 2.34
C VAL A 76 3.99 -11.82 0.92
N ILE A 77 4.96 -11.64 0.03
CA ILE A 77 4.89 -11.99 -1.39
C ILE A 77 6.05 -12.93 -1.77
N ASP A 78 5.87 -13.67 -2.86
CA ASP A 78 6.92 -14.51 -3.41
C ASP A 78 7.92 -13.66 -4.22
N PRO A 79 9.24 -13.71 -3.92
CA PRO A 79 10.24 -13.01 -4.73
C PRO A 79 10.37 -13.55 -6.17
N TYR A 80 9.85 -14.74 -6.43
CA TYR A 80 9.87 -15.39 -7.74
C TYR A 80 8.52 -15.32 -8.46
N ASP A 81 7.56 -14.52 -7.98
CA ASP A 81 6.28 -14.33 -8.64
C ASP A 81 6.49 -13.77 -10.05
N GLU A 82 5.76 -14.33 -11.03
CA GLU A 82 5.84 -13.94 -12.45
C GLU A 82 5.60 -12.45 -12.67
N ALA A 83 4.83 -11.81 -11.80
CA ALA A 83 4.56 -10.37 -11.85
C ALA A 83 5.82 -9.51 -11.80
N PHE A 84 6.94 -10.01 -11.26
CA PHE A 84 8.20 -9.27 -11.26
C PHE A 84 8.89 -9.29 -12.64
N ALA A 85 8.66 -10.33 -13.44
CA ALA A 85 9.16 -10.40 -14.81
C ALA A 85 8.28 -9.61 -15.78
N GLU A 86 6.97 -9.55 -15.52
CA GLU A 86 5.99 -8.89 -16.36
C GLU A 86 5.13 -7.92 -15.52
N PRO A 87 5.67 -6.76 -15.11
CA PRO A 87 4.93 -5.78 -14.33
C PRO A 87 3.84 -5.12 -15.19
N GLU A 88 2.61 -5.09 -14.67
CA GLU A 88 1.44 -4.55 -15.40
C GLU A 88 0.66 -3.48 -14.61
N LYS A 89 0.90 -3.37 -13.31
CA LYS A 89 0.10 -2.48 -12.45
C LYS A 89 0.44 -1.02 -12.67
N ILE A 90 -0.46 -0.30 -13.30
CA ILE A 90 -0.30 1.14 -13.56
C ILE A 90 -0.36 1.94 -12.25
N ILE A 91 0.63 2.82 -12.07
CA ILE A 91 0.73 3.71 -10.91
C ILE A 91 1.07 5.15 -11.31
N GLY A 92 0.90 6.06 -10.36
CA GLY A 92 1.35 7.46 -10.46
C GLY A 92 0.60 8.28 -11.53
N ARG A 93 1.20 9.41 -11.88
CA ARG A 93 0.68 10.37 -12.87
C ARG A 93 1.05 9.97 -14.31
N VAL A 94 0.43 10.64 -15.25
CA VAL A 94 0.84 10.58 -16.67
C VAL A 94 2.19 11.30 -16.80
N LEU A 95 3.09 10.71 -17.57
CA LEU A 95 4.42 11.21 -17.93
C LEU A 95 4.44 11.56 -19.42
N ASN A 96 5.25 12.53 -19.80
CA ASN A 96 5.61 12.74 -21.21
C ASN A 96 6.76 11.79 -21.61
N ALA A 97 7.21 11.85 -22.88
CA ALA A 97 8.24 10.95 -23.39
C ALA A 97 9.60 11.12 -22.67
N GLU A 98 10.02 12.37 -22.42
CA GLU A 98 11.28 12.67 -21.72
C GLU A 98 11.26 12.20 -20.26
N GLU A 99 10.15 12.40 -19.57
CA GLU A 99 9.96 11.91 -18.21
C GLU A 99 9.93 10.37 -18.14
N ALA A 100 9.34 9.73 -19.15
CA ALA A 100 9.31 8.27 -19.24
C ALA A 100 10.71 7.69 -19.43
N GLU A 101 11.50 8.26 -20.35
CA GLU A 101 12.91 7.88 -20.56
C GLU A 101 13.74 8.04 -19.26
N ALA A 102 13.57 9.15 -18.56
CA ALA A 102 14.24 9.38 -17.29
C ALA A 102 13.83 8.38 -16.19
N GLU A 103 12.62 7.84 -16.23
CA GLU A 103 12.22 6.76 -15.31
C GLU A 103 12.81 5.40 -15.71
N GLU A 104 12.90 5.09 -17.00
CA GLU A 104 13.54 3.88 -17.51
C GLU A 104 15.04 3.85 -17.20
N GLU A 105 15.73 4.99 -17.32
CA GLU A 105 17.15 5.13 -16.94
C GLU A 105 17.41 4.82 -15.45
N LYS A 106 16.41 5.05 -14.60
CA LYS A 106 16.45 4.68 -13.17
C LYS A 106 16.12 3.20 -12.91
N GLY A 107 15.83 2.43 -13.96
CA GLY A 107 15.42 1.04 -13.86
C GLY A 107 13.92 0.84 -13.53
N ASN A 108 13.11 1.88 -13.67
CA ASN A 108 11.66 1.77 -13.51
C ASN A 108 11.00 1.32 -14.82
N PHE A 109 9.92 0.58 -14.70
CA PHE A 109 9.11 0.19 -15.86
C PHE A 109 8.06 1.25 -16.17
N VAL A 110 7.87 1.54 -17.47
CA VAL A 110 6.82 2.42 -17.95
C VAL A 110 6.01 1.76 -19.07
N THR A 111 4.77 2.19 -19.25
CA THR A 111 3.92 1.74 -20.34
C THR A 111 3.27 2.93 -21.03
N LYS A 112 3.09 2.83 -22.32
CA LYS A 112 2.37 3.83 -23.12
C LYS A 112 0.87 3.70 -22.87
N VAL A 113 0.23 4.80 -22.47
CA VAL A 113 -1.22 4.85 -22.19
C VAL A 113 -1.99 5.73 -23.18
N GLY A 114 -1.29 6.46 -24.03
CA GLY A 114 -1.86 7.31 -25.07
C GLY A 114 -0.78 7.88 -25.99
N GLU A 115 -1.14 8.74 -26.94
CA GLU A 115 -0.17 9.40 -27.80
C GLU A 115 0.69 10.38 -27.01
N GLY A 116 2.00 10.11 -26.93
CA GLY A 116 2.95 10.88 -26.12
C GLY A 116 2.72 10.80 -24.60
N GLN A 117 1.87 9.87 -24.15
CA GLN A 117 1.53 9.70 -22.75
C GLN A 117 1.99 8.34 -22.22
N TYR A 118 2.65 8.36 -21.09
CA TYR A 118 3.23 7.18 -20.45
C TYR A 118 2.85 7.15 -18.98
N ARG A 119 2.88 5.98 -18.39
CA ARG A 119 2.74 5.80 -16.93
C ARG A 119 3.68 4.73 -16.42
N ARG A 120 4.11 4.88 -15.18
CA ARG A 120 4.88 3.83 -14.51
C ARG A 120 4.01 2.60 -14.26
N ILE A 121 4.64 1.44 -14.33
CA ILE A 121 4.05 0.16 -13.96
C ILE A 121 4.92 -0.51 -12.89
N LEU A 122 4.26 -1.26 -12.02
CA LEU A 122 4.92 -2.06 -11.00
C LEU A 122 4.43 -3.50 -11.05
N ALA A 123 5.24 -4.39 -10.47
CA ALA A 123 4.84 -5.75 -10.19
C ALA A 123 3.63 -5.77 -9.24
N ALA A 124 2.68 -6.66 -9.51
CA ALA A 124 1.52 -6.90 -8.65
C ALA A 124 1.48 -8.38 -8.23
N PRO A 125 2.45 -8.84 -7.41
CA PRO A 125 2.54 -10.23 -6.99
C PRO A 125 1.35 -10.63 -6.13
N LYS A 126 1.06 -11.94 -6.12
CA LYS A 126 -0.01 -12.50 -5.30
C LYS A 126 0.36 -12.46 -3.82
N PRO A 127 -0.56 -12.03 -2.95
CA PRO A 127 -0.33 -12.06 -1.51
C PRO A 127 -0.29 -13.51 -1.01
N GLN A 128 0.69 -13.85 -0.18
CA GLN A 128 0.80 -15.17 0.42
C GLN A 128 0.21 -15.23 1.83
N LYS A 129 0.57 -14.27 2.68
CA LYS A 129 0.06 -14.19 4.05
C LYS A 129 0.12 -12.76 4.59
N ILE A 130 -0.76 -12.47 5.52
CA ILE A 130 -0.75 -11.24 6.31
C ILE A 130 0.08 -11.47 7.57
N VAL A 131 1.11 -10.64 7.79
CA VAL A 131 2.01 -10.78 8.96
C VAL A 131 1.26 -10.56 10.25
N GLU A 132 0.43 -9.51 10.31
CA GLU A 132 -0.31 -9.10 11.52
C GLU A 132 -1.69 -9.78 11.66
N ILE A 133 -1.93 -10.91 10.98
CA ILE A 133 -3.25 -11.57 10.98
C ILE A 133 -3.74 -11.93 12.38
N GLU A 134 -2.85 -12.40 13.25
CA GLU A 134 -3.23 -12.75 14.64
C GLU A 134 -3.60 -11.50 15.46
N THR A 135 -2.92 -10.37 15.21
CA THR A 135 -3.31 -9.08 15.83
C THR A 135 -4.72 -8.67 15.38
N VAL A 136 -5.01 -8.76 14.08
CA VAL A 136 -6.35 -8.45 13.54
C VAL A 136 -7.41 -9.35 14.17
N LYS A 137 -7.15 -10.66 14.29
CA LYS A 137 -8.06 -11.62 14.92
C LYS A 137 -8.33 -11.28 16.40
N VAL A 138 -7.29 -10.95 17.17
CA VAL A 138 -7.42 -10.61 18.59
C VAL A 138 -8.26 -9.34 18.77
N LEU A 139 -7.97 -8.28 18.03
CA LEU A 139 -8.73 -7.04 18.08
C LEU A 139 -10.19 -7.24 17.67
N SER A 140 -10.43 -7.99 16.60
CA SER A 140 -11.78 -8.34 16.15
C SER A 140 -12.54 -9.20 17.15
N ALA A 141 -11.86 -10.13 17.83
CA ALA A 141 -12.45 -10.93 18.89
C ALA A 141 -12.82 -10.09 20.12
N ALA A 142 -12.06 -9.02 20.39
CA ALA A 142 -12.35 -8.01 21.41
C ALA A 142 -13.42 -6.98 20.95
N GLU A 143 -14.18 -7.28 19.91
CA GLU A 143 -15.26 -6.45 19.36
C GLU A 143 -14.82 -5.06 18.85
N GLN A 144 -13.53 -4.85 18.58
CA GLN A 144 -13.04 -3.65 17.94
C GLN A 144 -13.38 -3.67 16.44
N ILE A 145 -13.56 -2.50 15.85
CA ILE A 145 -13.56 -2.33 14.40
C ILE A 145 -12.11 -2.15 13.98
N VAL A 146 -11.63 -3.02 13.10
CA VAL A 146 -10.23 -3.05 12.68
C VAL A 146 -10.12 -2.57 11.24
N ILE A 147 -9.23 -1.61 10.99
CA ILE A 147 -8.85 -1.18 9.64
C ILE A 147 -7.50 -1.84 9.36
N ALA A 148 -7.44 -2.71 8.34
CA ALA A 148 -6.25 -3.51 8.04
C ALA A 148 -6.07 -3.74 6.54
N ALA A 149 -4.90 -4.15 6.12
CA ALA A 149 -4.51 -4.43 4.73
C ALA A 149 -4.84 -3.30 3.75
N GLY A 150 -4.75 -2.04 4.21
CA GLY A 150 -4.99 -0.88 3.36
C GLY A 150 -4.06 -0.88 2.14
N GLY A 151 -4.65 -0.63 0.94
CA GLY A 151 -3.94 -0.68 -0.33
C GLY A 151 -3.44 -2.07 -0.73
N GLY A 152 -3.95 -3.13 -0.12
CA GLY A 152 -3.47 -4.51 -0.28
C GLY A 152 -2.37 -4.91 0.70
N GLY A 153 -1.95 -4.00 1.59
CA GLY A 153 -0.86 -4.21 2.54
C GLY A 153 0.49 -3.67 2.07
N ILE A 154 1.44 -3.66 2.99
CA ILE A 154 2.83 -3.29 2.71
C ILE A 154 3.54 -4.52 2.17
N PRO A 155 3.99 -4.53 0.89
CA PRO A 155 4.63 -5.72 0.32
C PRO A 155 5.99 -5.97 0.96
N VAL A 156 6.20 -7.19 1.45
CA VAL A 156 7.46 -7.60 2.09
C VAL A 156 7.90 -8.98 1.61
N LEU A 157 9.23 -9.16 1.61
CA LEU A 157 9.90 -10.43 1.35
C LEU A 157 10.45 -10.99 2.67
N GLU A 158 10.27 -12.27 2.91
CA GLU A 158 10.86 -12.97 4.06
C GLU A 158 12.29 -13.41 3.74
N GLN A 159 13.23 -13.02 4.59
CA GLN A 159 14.62 -13.49 4.56
C GLN A 159 15.04 -13.94 5.96
N GLY A 160 14.90 -15.21 6.25
CA GLY A 160 15.06 -15.74 7.59
C GLY A 160 14.06 -15.14 8.56
N ILE A 161 14.55 -14.41 9.57
CA ILE A 161 13.70 -13.72 10.56
C ILE A 161 13.34 -12.28 10.18
N ASN A 162 13.91 -11.76 9.09
CA ASN A 162 13.76 -10.38 8.68
C ASN A 162 12.70 -10.24 7.58
N LEU A 163 12.01 -9.09 7.62
CA LEU A 163 11.11 -8.66 6.56
C LEU A 163 11.74 -7.48 5.83
N HIS A 164 11.82 -7.57 4.51
CA HIS A 164 12.34 -6.51 3.65
C HIS A 164 11.25 -5.99 2.73
N GLY A 165 11.06 -4.65 2.71
CA GLY A 165 10.09 -4.02 1.84
C GLY A 165 10.39 -4.28 0.35
N ALA A 166 9.37 -4.66 -0.41
CA ALA A 166 9.48 -4.90 -1.84
C ALA A 166 8.99 -3.71 -2.66
N SER A 167 9.57 -3.54 -3.86
CA SER A 167 9.11 -2.58 -4.86
C SER A 167 7.97 -3.18 -5.68
N ALA A 168 6.81 -3.30 -5.06
CA ALA A 168 5.62 -3.93 -5.62
C ALA A 168 4.35 -3.26 -5.08
N ILE A 169 3.22 -3.58 -5.69
CA ILE A 169 1.88 -3.23 -5.19
C ILE A 169 1.08 -4.52 -5.12
N ILE A 170 0.32 -4.71 -4.06
CA ILE A 170 -0.52 -5.89 -3.89
C ILE A 170 -1.96 -5.55 -4.31
N GLU A 171 -2.61 -6.49 -4.99
CA GLU A 171 -4.03 -6.36 -5.29
C GLU A 171 -4.85 -6.44 -4.00
N LYS A 172 -5.53 -5.32 -3.68
CA LYS A 172 -6.25 -5.15 -2.41
C LYS A 172 -7.33 -6.21 -2.17
N ASP A 173 -8.00 -6.64 -3.25
CA ASP A 173 -9.10 -7.59 -3.13
C ASP A 173 -8.60 -9.00 -2.81
N LEU A 174 -7.43 -9.39 -3.35
CA LEU A 174 -6.76 -10.63 -3.00
C LEU A 174 -6.25 -10.61 -1.55
N ALA A 175 -5.65 -9.50 -1.13
CA ALA A 175 -5.19 -9.35 0.25
C ALA A 175 -6.36 -9.31 1.25
N ALA A 176 -7.47 -8.64 0.91
CA ALA A 176 -8.67 -8.63 1.73
C ALA A 176 -9.28 -10.04 1.90
N GLY A 177 -9.11 -10.91 0.91
CA GLY A 177 -9.52 -12.32 1.00
C GLY A 177 -8.72 -13.15 2.01
N LEU A 178 -7.59 -12.64 2.51
CA LEU A 178 -6.78 -13.28 3.56
C LEU A 178 -7.13 -12.79 4.98
N LEU A 179 -7.93 -11.72 5.11
CA LEU A 179 -8.41 -11.19 6.40
C LEU A 179 -9.56 -12.03 6.95
#